data_e0440fdaf5ce92fb5db00b1546de5fe4
#
_entry.id   e0440fdaf5ce92fb5db00b1546de5fe4
#
_cell.length_a   1.000
_cell.length_b   1.000
_cell.length_c   1.000
_cell.angle_alpha   90.00
_cell.angle_beta   90.00
_cell.angle_gamma   90.00
#
_symmetry.space_group_name_H-M   'P 1'
#
loop_
_entity.id
_entity.type
_entity.pdbx_description
1 polymer ?
#
loop_
_entity_poly.entity_id
_entity_poly.type
_entity_poly.pdbx_seq_one_letter_code
_entity_poly.pdbx_strand_id
1 'polypeptide(L)'
;VVTNGVAATFPQSEPTGFGNTLTITGYNASTGVISYSYTLNGTDSHPTGAGTNSISESFAVVATDTNNSSDNGSLDVNVVDDVPTAVDDANVQVASESLLTLSGSVLGNDVQGADRIASGPVTPTTIVGTYGTLQLFADGSYTYTLDKTDPQFMALNGGGSGTETFTYQL
;
A
#
# COMPACT_ATOMS: atom_id res chain seq x y z
N VAL A 1 -11.70 -27.13 -14.21
CA VAL A 1 -11.20 -27.66 -15.47
C VAL A 1 -12.28 -28.53 -16.11
N VAL A 2 -12.56 -28.33 -17.38
CA VAL A 2 -13.49 -29.18 -18.14
C VAL A 2 -12.67 -30.33 -18.70
N THR A 3 -12.97 -31.55 -18.31
CA THR A 3 -12.33 -32.73 -18.86
C THR A 3 -13.35 -33.50 -19.73
N ASN A 4 -13.02 -33.78 -20.98
CA ASN A 4 -13.83 -34.51 -21.93
C ASN A 4 -15.23 -33.91 -22.24
N GLY A 5 -15.34 -32.60 -22.33
CA GLY A 5 -16.59 -31.91 -22.64
C GLY A 5 -17.66 -31.95 -21.54
N VAL A 6 -17.37 -32.58 -20.42
CA VAL A 6 -18.26 -32.58 -19.25
C VAL A 6 -17.85 -31.41 -18.38
N ALA A 7 -18.76 -30.44 -18.22
CA ALA A 7 -18.55 -29.33 -17.29
C ALA A 7 -18.39 -29.90 -15.88
N ALA A 8 -17.24 -29.69 -15.29
CA ALA A 8 -17.03 -29.94 -13.87
C ALA A 8 -17.95 -29.04 -13.04
N THR A 9 -18.21 -29.42 -11.81
CA THR A 9 -18.94 -28.55 -10.87
C THR A 9 -18.12 -27.33 -10.57
N PHE A 10 -18.69 -26.15 -10.68
CA PHE A 10 -18.08 -24.89 -10.32
C PHE A 10 -18.59 -24.38 -8.97
N PRO A 11 -17.83 -23.58 -8.23
CA PRO A 11 -16.48 -23.09 -8.54
C PRO A 11 -15.38 -24.14 -8.32
N GLN A 12 -14.25 -23.97 -9.00
CA GLN A 12 -13.02 -24.74 -8.79
C GLN A 12 -11.89 -23.79 -8.48
N SER A 13 -11.23 -23.95 -7.34
CA SER A 13 -10.13 -23.07 -6.89
C SER A 13 -8.83 -23.85 -6.86
N GLU A 14 -7.79 -23.24 -7.39
CA GLU A 14 -6.42 -23.77 -7.39
C GLU A 14 -5.47 -22.71 -6.80
N PRO A 15 -4.55 -23.10 -5.91
CA PRO A 15 -3.50 -22.21 -5.45
C PRO A 15 -2.53 -21.94 -6.61
N THR A 16 -2.02 -20.73 -6.68
CA THR A 16 -1.08 -20.32 -7.72
C THR A 16 0.37 -20.44 -7.25
N GLY A 17 1.32 -20.23 -8.16
CA GLY A 17 2.76 -20.29 -7.86
C GLY A 17 3.22 -19.23 -6.86
N PHE A 18 2.54 -18.08 -6.79
CA PHE A 18 2.79 -17.02 -5.82
C PHE A 18 1.95 -17.16 -4.53
N GLY A 19 1.16 -18.23 -4.39
CA GLY A 19 0.34 -18.43 -3.20
C GLY A 19 -1.03 -17.74 -3.26
N ASN A 20 -1.37 -17.16 -4.40
CA ASN A 20 -2.68 -16.58 -4.69
C ASN A 20 -3.70 -17.66 -5.05
N THR A 21 -4.91 -17.28 -5.41
CA THR A 21 -5.96 -18.24 -5.77
C THR A 21 -6.59 -17.87 -7.10
N LEU A 22 -6.48 -18.78 -8.07
CA LEU A 22 -7.29 -18.74 -9.29
C LEU A 22 -8.55 -19.58 -9.08
N THR A 23 -9.71 -18.99 -9.29
CA THR A 23 -11.00 -19.68 -9.18
C THR A 23 -11.72 -19.63 -10.51
N ILE A 24 -11.99 -20.78 -11.09
CA ILE A 24 -12.89 -20.91 -12.26
C ILE A 24 -14.32 -20.94 -11.73
N THR A 25 -15.10 -19.94 -12.09
CA THR A 25 -16.46 -19.73 -11.58
C THR A 25 -17.54 -20.26 -12.51
N GLY A 26 -17.21 -20.48 -13.76
CA GLY A 26 -18.17 -21.02 -14.74
C GLY A 26 -17.58 -21.30 -16.11
N TYR A 27 -18.32 -22.06 -16.91
CA TYR A 27 -18.03 -22.32 -18.31
C TYR A 27 -19.34 -22.33 -19.11
N ASN A 28 -19.36 -21.62 -20.23
CA ASN A 28 -20.46 -21.63 -21.17
C ASN A 28 -20.10 -22.48 -22.39
N ALA A 29 -20.67 -23.68 -22.47
CA ALA A 29 -20.37 -24.62 -23.53
C ALA A 29 -20.80 -24.16 -24.94
N SER A 30 -21.79 -23.25 -25.02
CA SER A 30 -22.27 -22.75 -26.32
C SER A 30 -21.34 -21.69 -26.93
N THR A 31 -20.61 -20.95 -26.08
CA THR A 31 -19.73 -19.86 -26.50
C THR A 31 -18.25 -20.15 -26.24
N GLY A 32 -17.92 -21.19 -25.47
CA GLY A 32 -16.56 -21.51 -25.05
C GLY A 32 -16.01 -20.58 -23.96
N VAL A 33 -16.82 -19.66 -23.44
CA VAL A 33 -16.39 -18.68 -22.46
C VAL A 33 -16.16 -19.30 -21.08
N ILE A 34 -14.97 -19.08 -20.51
CA ILE A 34 -14.62 -19.43 -19.14
C ILE A 34 -14.71 -18.15 -18.29
N SER A 35 -15.43 -18.23 -17.17
CA SER A 35 -15.48 -17.18 -16.17
C SER A 35 -14.56 -17.52 -15.01
N TYR A 36 -13.80 -16.55 -14.53
CA TYR A 36 -12.84 -16.76 -13.46
C TYR A 36 -12.75 -15.54 -12.55
N SER A 37 -12.16 -15.74 -11.38
CA SER A 37 -11.63 -14.70 -10.50
C SER A 37 -10.21 -15.06 -10.09
N TYR A 38 -9.38 -14.05 -9.91
CA TYR A 38 -8.05 -14.18 -9.34
C TYR A 38 -8.00 -13.37 -8.04
N THR A 39 -7.57 -14.00 -6.96
CA THR A 39 -7.56 -13.37 -5.62
C THR A 39 -6.13 -13.34 -5.10
N LEU A 40 -5.66 -12.15 -4.76
CA LEU A 40 -4.42 -11.95 -4.01
C LEU A 40 -4.69 -12.35 -2.55
N ASN A 41 -3.88 -13.27 -2.03
CA ASN A 41 -4.01 -13.77 -0.65
C ASN A 41 -3.06 -13.05 0.33
N GLY A 42 -2.17 -12.21 -0.18
CA GLY A 42 -1.19 -11.46 0.57
C GLY A 42 -0.34 -10.60 -0.34
N THR A 43 0.77 -10.09 0.20
CA THR A 43 1.79 -9.41 -0.60
C THR A 43 2.66 -10.44 -1.31
N ASP A 44 2.81 -10.29 -2.61
CA ASP A 44 3.67 -11.15 -3.42
C ASP A 44 5.09 -10.64 -3.45
N SER A 45 6.07 -11.55 -3.38
CA SER A 45 7.47 -11.18 -3.55
C SER A 45 7.73 -10.75 -5.00
N HIS A 46 8.11 -9.51 -5.18
CA HIS A 46 8.43 -8.89 -6.47
C HIS A 46 9.85 -8.29 -6.46
N PRO A 47 10.44 -7.96 -7.62
CA PRO A 47 11.74 -7.29 -7.67
C PRO A 47 11.73 -5.98 -6.88
N THR A 48 12.76 -5.76 -6.07
CA THR A 48 12.92 -4.49 -5.35
C THR A 48 13.27 -3.37 -6.31
N GLY A 49 12.61 -2.23 -6.21
CA GLY A 49 12.85 -1.06 -7.04
C GLY A 49 11.93 0.09 -6.66
N ALA A 50 12.32 1.30 -7.04
CA ALA A 50 11.45 2.46 -6.90
C ALA A 50 10.40 2.46 -8.03
N GLY A 51 9.15 2.71 -7.68
CA GLY A 51 8.03 2.78 -8.61
C GLY A 51 7.25 1.47 -8.73
N THR A 52 6.21 1.49 -9.56
CA THR A 52 5.36 0.32 -9.81
C THR A 52 6.13 -0.74 -10.58
N ASN A 53 6.31 -1.90 -9.99
CA ASN A 53 6.76 -3.10 -10.68
C ASN A 53 5.61 -4.10 -10.82
N SER A 54 5.86 -5.17 -11.55
CA SER A 54 4.84 -6.19 -11.74
C SER A 54 5.47 -7.57 -11.82
N ILE A 55 4.68 -8.55 -11.41
CA ILE A 55 4.94 -9.97 -11.63
C ILE A 55 3.80 -10.55 -12.45
N SER A 56 4.11 -11.57 -13.24
CA SER A 56 3.11 -12.23 -14.09
C SER A 56 3.03 -13.72 -13.78
N GLU A 57 1.82 -14.22 -13.69
CA GLU A 57 1.54 -15.67 -13.70
C GLU A 57 0.86 -16.05 -15.01
N SER A 58 1.26 -17.20 -15.56
CA SER A 58 0.70 -17.76 -16.78
C SER A 58 0.14 -19.14 -16.51
N PHE A 59 -1.14 -19.31 -16.80
CA PHE A 59 -1.86 -20.57 -16.63
C PHE A 59 -2.13 -21.19 -17.99
N ALA A 60 -1.63 -22.40 -18.21
CA ALA A 60 -1.86 -23.11 -19.46
C ALA A 60 -3.34 -23.49 -19.59
N VAL A 61 -3.93 -23.15 -20.72
CA VAL A 61 -5.31 -23.50 -21.08
C VAL A 61 -5.27 -24.41 -22.29
N VAL A 62 -5.93 -25.57 -22.21
CA VAL A 62 -6.06 -26.52 -23.31
C VAL A 62 -7.54 -26.60 -23.69
N ALA A 63 -7.85 -26.25 -24.91
CA ALA A 63 -9.17 -26.47 -25.50
C ALA A 63 -9.16 -27.77 -26.31
N THR A 64 -10.12 -28.66 -26.04
CA THR A 64 -10.23 -29.94 -26.76
C THR A 64 -11.65 -30.06 -27.30
N ASP A 65 -11.77 -30.41 -28.58
CA ASP A 65 -13.05 -30.66 -29.23
C ASP A 65 -13.57 -32.10 -29.00
N THR A 66 -14.76 -32.39 -29.48
CA THR A 66 -15.38 -33.71 -29.37
C THR A 66 -14.65 -34.80 -30.15
N ASN A 67 -13.74 -34.45 -31.05
CA ASN A 67 -12.93 -35.38 -31.86
C ASN A 67 -11.52 -35.54 -31.26
N ASN A 68 -11.27 -35.05 -30.05
CA ASN A 68 -9.97 -35.03 -29.36
C ASN A 68 -8.88 -34.20 -30.04
N SER A 69 -9.24 -33.31 -30.97
CA SER A 69 -8.31 -32.30 -31.44
C SER A 69 -8.17 -31.21 -30.36
N SER A 70 -6.94 -30.83 -30.04
CA SER A 70 -6.68 -29.85 -28.99
C SER A 70 -5.79 -28.73 -29.49
N ASP A 71 -6.00 -27.55 -28.92
CA ASP A 71 -5.16 -26.35 -29.09
C ASP A 71 -4.82 -25.77 -27.72
N ASN A 72 -3.68 -25.12 -27.64
CA ASN A 72 -3.14 -24.59 -26.40
C ASN A 72 -3.20 -23.04 -26.39
N GLY A 73 -3.55 -22.49 -25.27
CA GLY A 73 -3.51 -21.06 -24.98
C GLY A 73 -2.98 -20.80 -23.58
N SER A 74 -2.94 -19.54 -23.19
CA SER A 74 -2.65 -19.12 -21.82
C SER A 74 -3.68 -18.14 -21.31
N LEU A 75 -3.86 -18.15 -19.99
CA LEU A 75 -4.41 -17.04 -19.23
C LEU A 75 -3.26 -16.40 -18.48
N ASP A 76 -2.94 -15.18 -18.83
CA ASP A 76 -1.85 -14.42 -18.20
C ASP A 76 -2.47 -13.40 -17.25
N VAL A 77 -2.03 -13.42 -16.00
CA VAL A 77 -2.43 -12.46 -14.95
C VAL A 77 -1.22 -11.64 -14.57
N ASN A 78 -1.34 -10.32 -14.69
CA ASN A 78 -0.31 -9.38 -14.28
C ASN A 78 -0.71 -8.75 -12.94
N VAL A 79 0.10 -8.99 -11.91
CA VAL A 79 -0.04 -8.39 -10.59
C VAL A 79 0.91 -7.19 -10.53
N VAL A 80 0.34 -6.02 -10.31
CA VAL A 80 1.08 -4.75 -10.28
C VAL A 80 1.24 -4.32 -8.83
N ASP A 81 2.46 -3.96 -8.46
CA ASP A 81 2.81 -3.38 -7.18
C ASP A 81 2.22 -1.97 -7.03
N ASP A 82 1.89 -1.60 -5.81
CA ASP A 82 1.51 -0.24 -5.47
C ASP A 82 2.70 0.53 -4.87
N VAL A 83 2.60 1.85 -4.88
CA VAL A 83 3.65 2.75 -4.36
C VAL A 83 3.06 3.58 -3.23
N PRO A 84 3.76 3.71 -2.09
CA PRO A 84 3.32 4.63 -1.05
C PRO A 84 3.26 6.06 -1.58
N THR A 85 2.28 6.82 -1.13
CA THR A 85 2.11 8.22 -1.49
C THR A 85 1.99 9.05 -0.22
N ALA A 86 2.98 9.92 0.00
CA ALA A 86 2.95 10.91 1.07
C ALA A 86 2.28 12.20 0.56
N VAL A 87 1.41 12.76 1.39
CA VAL A 87 0.70 14.02 1.13
C VAL A 87 0.98 14.97 2.28
N ASP A 88 1.35 16.21 1.96
CA ASP A 88 1.66 17.22 2.97
C ASP A 88 0.54 17.38 4.02
N ASP A 89 0.93 17.38 5.30
CA ASP A 89 0.03 17.61 6.41
C ASP A 89 -0.12 19.10 6.69
N ALA A 90 -1.35 19.60 6.61
CA ALA A 90 -1.67 20.93 7.10
C ALA A 90 -1.98 20.86 8.59
N ASN A 91 -0.97 21.08 9.43
CA ASN A 91 -1.19 21.13 10.87
C ASN A 91 -1.77 22.49 11.28
N VAL A 92 -2.99 22.45 11.82
CA VAL A 92 -3.70 23.63 12.34
C VAL A 92 -3.48 23.83 13.85
N GLN A 93 -2.66 23.00 14.50
CA GLN A 93 -2.38 23.14 15.92
C GLN A 93 -1.33 24.22 16.16
N VAL A 94 -1.53 24.98 17.21
CA VAL A 94 -0.65 26.10 17.59
C VAL A 94 -0.08 25.83 18.97
N ALA A 95 1.25 25.66 19.05
CA ALA A 95 1.95 25.65 20.32
C ALA A 95 2.02 27.07 20.89
N SER A 96 2.01 27.19 22.20
CA SER A 96 2.06 28.47 22.91
C SER A 96 2.70 28.31 24.30
N GLU A 97 2.94 29.39 24.99
CA GLU A 97 3.44 29.33 26.36
C GLU A 97 2.53 28.57 27.33
N SER A 98 1.24 28.46 27.01
CA SER A 98 0.26 27.70 27.80
C SER A 98 0.04 26.27 27.26
N LEU A 99 0.46 25.97 26.03
CA LEU A 99 0.36 24.66 25.39
C LEU A 99 1.69 24.31 24.72
N LEU A 100 2.63 23.83 25.52
CA LEU A 100 4.01 23.58 25.07
C LEU A 100 4.14 22.33 24.19
N THR A 101 3.22 21.40 24.28
CA THR A 101 3.34 20.12 23.58
C THR A 101 2.13 19.91 22.68
N LEU A 102 2.40 19.58 21.42
CA LEU A 102 1.43 19.14 20.43
C LEU A 102 1.70 17.69 20.06
N SER A 103 0.66 16.97 19.71
CA SER A 103 0.78 15.61 19.19
C SER A 103 -0.22 15.36 18.08
N GLY A 104 0.10 14.43 17.19
CA GLY A 104 -0.73 14.08 16.06
C GLY A 104 -0.17 12.88 15.30
N SER A 105 -0.62 12.68 14.07
CA SER A 105 -0.11 11.68 13.14
C SER A 105 0.10 12.31 11.77
N VAL A 106 1.15 11.91 11.09
CA VAL A 106 1.46 12.32 9.71
C VAL A 106 0.83 11.40 8.67
N LEU A 107 0.16 10.31 9.07
CA LEU A 107 -0.40 9.31 8.16
C LEU A 107 -1.88 9.52 7.83
N GLY A 108 -2.47 10.63 8.27
CA GLY A 108 -3.91 10.83 8.17
C GLY A 108 -4.44 10.96 6.73
N ASN A 109 -3.61 11.44 5.83
CA ASN A 109 -3.89 11.69 4.40
C ASN A 109 -2.98 10.91 3.46
N ASP A 110 -2.09 10.07 4.00
CA ASP A 110 -1.13 9.26 3.26
C ASP A 110 -1.69 7.90 2.85
N VAL A 111 -1.14 7.35 1.78
CA VAL A 111 -1.37 5.98 1.33
C VAL A 111 -0.08 5.18 1.52
N GLN A 112 -0.13 4.15 2.37
CA GLN A 112 1.05 3.35 2.72
C GLN A 112 1.36 2.22 1.74
N GLY A 113 0.43 1.89 0.84
CA GLY A 113 0.55 0.72 -0.02
C GLY A 113 0.25 -0.61 0.71
N ALA A 114 0.45 -1.72 -0.01
CA ALA A 114 0.20 -3.09 0.48
C ALA A 114 1.40 -3.64 1.26
N ASP A 115 2.62 -3.28 0.89
CA ASP A 115 3.88 -3.79 1.45
C ASP A 115 4.31 -3.04 2.70
N ARG A 116 3.47 -3.14 3.73
CA ARG A 116 3.68 -2.43 4.98
C ARG A 116 4.88 -2.98 5.76
N ILE A 117 5.76 -2.10 6.18
CA ILE A 117 6.86 -2.45 7.08
C ILE A 117 6.29 -2.71 8.48
N ALA A 118 6.55 -3.91 9.04
CA ALA A 118 6.02 -4.32 10.34
C ALA A 118 6.49 -3.42 11.52
N SER A 119 7.65 -2.76 11.37
CA SER A 119 8.19 -1.81 12.35
C SER A 119 7.55 -0.43 12.30
N GLY A 120 6.66 -0.19 11.32
CA GLY A 120 6.00 1.09 11.06
C GLY A 120 6.47 1.74 9.75
N PRO A 121 5.57 2.48 9.07
CA PRO A 121 5.83 3.00 7.73
C PRO A 121 6.76 4.22 7.71
N VAL A 122 7.00 4.86 8.86
CA VAL A 122 7.78 6.10 8.95
C VAL A 122 9.13 5.85 9.59
N THR A 123 10.17 6.45 9.05
CA THR A 123 11.50 6.44 9.69
C THR A 123 11.48 7.32 10.94
N PRO A 124 11.61 6.75 12.16
CA PRO A 124 11.56 7.53 13.39
C PRO A 124 12.77 8.45 13.51
N THR A 125 12.53 9.69 13.92
CA THR A 125 13.60 10.68 14.06
C THR A 125 13.25 11.75 15.09
N THR A 126 14.26 12.47 15.57
CA THR A 126 14.10 13.66 16.38
C THR A 126 14.74 14.83 15.64
N ILE A 127 13.96 15.85 15.37
CA ILE A 127 14.38 17.02 14.59
C ILE A 127 14.28 18.26 15.48
N VAL A 128 15.40 18.94 15.66
CA VAL A 128 15.44 20.23 16.35
C VAL A 128 15.06 21.31 15.33
N GLY A 129 13.99 22.01 15.60
CA GLY A 129 13.51 23.12 14.81
C GLY A 129 14.02 24.47 15.32
N THR A 130 13.41 25.54 14.84
CA THR A 130 13.73 26.91 15.23
C THR A 130 13.17 27.26 16.61
N TYR A 131 11.98 26.78 16.94
CA TYR A 131 11.27 27.13 18.17
C TYR A 131 11.07 25.93 19.09
N GLY A 132 11.37 24.75 18.65
CA GLY A 132 11.14 23.55 19.43
C GLY A 132 11.71 22.28 18.78
N THR A 133 11.26 21.15 19.27
CA THR A 133 11.74 19.84 18.82
C THR A 133 10.58 18.96 18.44
N LEU A 134 10.63 18.38 17.24
CA LEU A 134 9.73 17.32 16.78
C LEU A 134 10.35 15.96 17.06
N GLN A 135 9.60 15.08 17.70
CA GLN A 135 9.89 13.66 17.78
C GLN A 135 8.86 12.91 16.93
N LEU A 136 9.34 12.21 15.92
CA LEU A 136 8.52 11.40 15.00
C LEU A 136 8.76 9.92 15.30
N PHE A 137 7.68 9.15 15.38
CA PHE A 137 7.71 7.72 15.70
C PHE A 137 7.44 6.87 14.45
N ALA A 138 7.81 5.58 14.51
CA ALA A 138 7.68 4.66 13.40
C ALA A 138 6.23 4.43 12.94
N ASP A 139 5.26 4.56 13.84
CA ASP A 139 3.82 4.47 13.56
C ASP A 139 3.22 5.74 12.93
N GLY A 140 4.07 6.75 12.63
CA GLY A 140 3.66 8.04 12.08
C GLY A 140 3.10 9.01 13.11
N SER A 141 3.01 8.62 14.38
CA SER A 141 2.67 9.58 15.42
C SER A 141 3.83 10.54 15.67
N TYR A 142 3.52 11.74 16.12
CA TYR A 142 4.54 12.72 16.50
C TYR A 142 4.19 13.46 17.78
N THR A 143 5.25 13.99 18.39
CA THR A 143 5.16 14.96 19.49
C THR A 143 6.06 16.14 19.15
N TYR A 144 5.51 17.33 19.10
CA TYR A 144 6.28 18.57 19.02
C TYR A 144 6.30 19.23 20.40
N THR A 145 7.48 19.67 20.84
CA THR A 145 7.67 20.37 22.12
C THR A 145 8.30 21.73 21.86
N LEU A 146 7.56 22.78 22.17
CA LEU A 146 8.01 24.16 22.09
C LEU A 146 9.03 24.44 23.21
N ASP A 147 10.16 25.04 22.86
CA ASP A 147 11.13 25.58 23.84
C ASP A 147 10.83 27.04 24.09
N LYS A 148 10.13 27.34 25.19
CA LYS A 148 9.82 28.71 25.57
C LYS A 148 11.03 29.53 25.98
N THR A 149 12.20 28.90 26.16
CA THR A 149 13.47 29.59 26.50
C THR A 149 14.31 29.91 25.28
N ASP A 150 13.89 29.44 24.11
CA ASP A 150 14.57 29.69 22.85
C ASP A 150 14.56 31.18 22.52
N PRO A 151 15.70 31.78 22.15
CA PRO A 151 15.80 33.23 21.86
C PRO A 151 14.94 33.67 20.68
N GLN A 152 14.75 32.82 19.67
CA GLN A 152 13.92 33.13 18.50
C GLN A 152 12.44 33.09 18.86
N PHE A 153 12.03 32.14 19.73
CA PHE A 153 10.67 32.14 20.27
C PHE A 153 10.43 33.40 21.14
N MET A 154 11.37 33.73 22.04
CA MET A 154 11.28 34.94 22.87
C MET A 154 11.24 36.22 22.04
N ALA A 155 11.83 36.21 20.83
CA ALA A 155 11.81 37.37 19.92
C ALA A 155 10.45 37.59 19.24
N LEU A 156 9.51 36.62 19.30
CA LEU A 156 8.14 36.75 18.79
C LEU A 156 7.24 37.68 19.66
N ASN A 157 7.82 38.59 20.40
CA ASN A 157 7.15 39.48 21.35
C ASN A 157 5.81 40.05 20.87
N GLY A 158 4.87 40.23 21.80
CA GLY A 158 3.64 40.99 21.56
C GLY A 158 2.60 40.31 20.69
N GLY A 159 2.57 38.96 20.66
CA GLY A 159 1.60 38.17 19.87
C GLY A 159 2.09 37.82 18.48
N GLY A 160 3.39 37.91 18.23
CA GLY A 160 4.00 37.37 17.01
C GLY A 160 3.83 35.85 16.88
N SER A 161 3.88 35.32 15.65
CA SER A 161 3.83 33.92 15.36
C SER A 161 4.97 33.48 14.44
N GLY A 162 5.40 32.24 14.57
CA GLY A 162 6.38 31.60 13.70
C GLY A 162 5.82 30.29 13.19
N THR A 163 6.32 29.85 12.04
CA THR A 163 5.96 28.57 11.44
C THR A 163 7.21 27.73 11.28
N GLU A 164 7.11 26.44 11.60
CA GLU A 164 8.14 25.44 11.33
C GLU A 164 7.59 24.38 10.39
N THR A 165 8.46 23.88 9.52
CA THR A 165 8.13 22.79 8.59
C THR A 165 9.14 21.68 8.79
N PHE A 166 8.63 20.47 8.95
CA PHE A 166 9.42 19.25 9.11
C PHE A 166 9.08 18.30 7.97
N THR A 167 10.07 17.56 7.47
CA THR A 167 9.90 16.56 6.41
C THR A 167 10.02 15.16 6.98
N TYR A 168 9.25 14.24 6.44
CA TYR A 168 9.29 12.82 6.76
C TYR A 168 9.28 11.96 5.49
N GLN A 169 9.55 10.67 5.65
CA GLN A 169 9.51 9.67 4.58
C GLN A 169 8.66 8.47 5.02
N LEU A 170 7.88 8.00 4.06
CA LEU A 170 7.16 6.72 4.12
C LEU A 170 8.02 5.59 3.57
#